data_1ab260390291bd8d846812516bef0c31
#
_entry.id   1ab260390291bd8d846812516bef0c31
#
_cell.length_a   1.000
_cell.length_b   1.000
_cell.length_c   1.000
_cell.angle_alpha   90.00
_cell.angle_beta   90.00
_cell.angle_gamma   90.00
#
_symmetry.space_group_name_H-M   'P 1'
#
loop_
_entity.id
_entity.type
_entity.pdbx_description
1 polymer ?
#
loop_
_entity_poly.entity_id
_entity_poly.type
_entity_poly.pdbx_seq_one_letter_code
_entity_poly.pdbx_strand_id
1 'polypeptide(L)'
;MEEFEGSNVQKISNLKSFLADSEIGLAGLKEIEDVLSFSGDQSNINFDVKLARGLSYYTGLIFEGKALDLAFGSIVGGGRYDNLTSSFGLPNMSGVGISFGIERIIDVMDTLKLLPSVDSSACQVLFTYFDFEGQLKCLSLANSLRS
;
A
#
# COMPACT_ATOMS: atom_id res chain seq x y z
N MET A 1 -2.96 15.86 -23.37
CA MET A 1 -2.59 15.31 -22.04
C MET A 1 -2.52 16.40 -20.97
N GLU A 2 -2.44 17.66 -21.33
CA GLU A 2 -2.49 18.83 -20.42
C GLU A 2 -3.88 19.07 -19.80
N GLU A 3 -4.93 18.55 -20.39
CA GLU A 3 -6.33 18.77 -19.96
C GLU A 3 -6.68 18.14 -18.57
N PHE A 4 -5.82 17.27 -18.03
CA PHE A 4 -6.04 16.58 -16.76
C PHE A 4 -5.03 16.99 -15.68
N GLU A 5 -4.40 18.14 -15.84
CA GLU A 5 -3.56 18.76 -14.81
C GLU A 5 -4.36 19.77 -13.97
N GLY A 6 -3.89 20.06 -12.77
CA GLY A 6 -4.55 21.00 -11.87
C GLY A 6 -5.08 20.37 -10.57
N SER A 7 -5.95 21.07 -9.90
CA SER A 7 -6.58 20.58 -8.66
C SER A 7 -7.53 19.40 -8.93
N ASN A 8 -7.83 18.61 -7.90
CA ASN A 8 -8.79 17.51 -8.00
C ASN A 8 -10.13 17.97 -8.59
N VAL A 9 -10.61 19.14 -8.17
CA VAL A 9 -11.86 19.72 -8.66
C VAL A 9 -11.81 20.02 -10.16
N GLN A 10 -10.70 20.61 -10.63
CA GLN A 10 -10.52 20.92 -12.06
C GLN A 10 -10.46 19.64 -12.90
N LYS A 11 -9.70 18.64 -12.46
CA LYS A 11 -9.60 17.34 -13.15
C LYS A 11 -10.96 16.66 -13.27
N ILE A 12 -11.72 16.63 -12.19
CA ILE A 12 -13.05 16.03 -12.18
C ILE A 12 -14.02 16.78 -13.11
N SER A 13 -14.00 18.11 -13.07
CA SER A 13 -14.82 18.93 -13.95
C SER A 13 -14.54 18.69 -15.44
N ASN A 14 -13.25 18.63 -15.80
CA ASN A 14 -12.83 18.35 -17.17
C ASN A 14 -13.26 16.94 -17.61
N LEU A 15 -13.07 15.95 -16.72
CA LEU A 15 -13.47 14.56 -17.00
C LEU A 15 -14.97 14.40 -17.11
N LYS A 16 -15.77 15.11 -16.34
CA LYS A 16 -17.24 15.10 -16.49
C LYS A 16 -17.67 15.55 -17.88
N SER A 17 -17.03 16.59 -18.39
CA SER A 17 -17.30 17.08 -19.74
C SER A 17 -16.87 16.07 -20.81
N PHE A 18 -15.72 15.45 -20.63
CA PHE A 18 -15.20 14.44 -21.55
C PHE A 18 -16.02 13.13 -21.54
N LEU A 19 -16.55 12.74 -20.39
CA LEU A 19 -17.33 11.51 -20.20
C LEU A 19 -18.85 11.76 -20.19
N ALA A 20 -19.33 12.89 -20.72
CA ALA A 20 -20.72 13.29 -20.63
C ALA A 20 -21.72 12.23 -21.19
N ASP A 21 -21.28 11.47 -22.18
CA ASP A 21 -22.07 10.40 -22.81
C ASP A 21 -21.85 9.01 -22.15
N SER A 22 -21.07 8.91 -21.08
CA SER A 22 -20.76 7.66 -20.41
C SER A 22 -21.36 7.61 -19.01
N GLU A 23 -22.48 6.91 -18.84
CA GLU A 23 -23.10 6.71 -17.52
C GLU A 23 -22.14 6.06 -16.52
N ILE A 24 -21.38 5.05 -16.95
CA ILE A 24 -20.40 4.35 -16.10
C ILE A 24 -19.26 5.30 -15.72
N GLY A 25 -18.80 6.12 -16.65
CA GLY A 25 -17.76 7.11 -16.40
C GLY A 25 -18.20 8.16 -15.38
N LEU A 26 -19.40 8.68 -15.53
CA LEU A 26 -19.99 9.65 -14.60
C LEU A 26 -20.23 9.03 -13.20
N ALA A 27 -20.67 7.77 -13.13
CA ALA A 27 -20.82 7.07 -11.87
C ALA A 27 -19.47 6.89 -11.15
N GLY A 28 -18.41 6.50 -11.87
CA GLY A 28 -17.06 6.40 -11.30
C GLY A 28 -16.52 7.73 -10.79
N LEU A 29 -16.75 8.83 -11.53
CA LEU A 29 -16.35 10.17 -11.06
C LEU A 29 -17.13 10.59 -9.81
N LYS A 30 -18.40 10.20 -9.72
CA LYS A 30 -19.21 10.46 -8.52
C LYS A 30 -18.66 9.73 -7.30
N GLU A 31 -18.24 8.47 -7.42
CA GLU A 31 -17.58 7.72 -6.33
C GLU A 31 -16.30 8.44 -5.87
N ILE A 32 -15.50 8.95 -6.80
CA ILE A 32 -14.27 9.69 -6.47
C ILE A 32 -14.62 10.99 -5.71
N GLU A 33 -15.63 11.75 -6.17
CA GLU A 33 -16.08 12.96 -5.47
C GLU A 33 -16.55 12.65 -4.05
N ASP A 34 -17.31 11.59 -3.87
CA ASP A 34 -17.79 11.19 -2.55
C ASP A 34 -16.63 10.84 -1.60
N VAL A 35 -15.65 10.06 -2.06
CA VAL A 35 -14.46 9.75 -1.28
C VAL A 35 -13.67 11.00 -0.93
N LEU A 36 -13.44 11.88 -1.88
CA LEU A 36 -12.76 13.16 -1.63
C LEU A 36 -13.53 14.04 -0.64
N SER A 37 -14.86 14.04 -0.69
CA SER A 37 -15.69 14.78 0.26
C SER A 37 -15.60 14.22 1.68
N PHE A 38 -15.50 12.90 1.83
CA PHE A 38 -15.38 12.24 3.12
C PHE A 38 -13.99 12.34 3.73
N SER A 39 -12.95 12.54 2.92
CA SER A 39 -11.57 12.58 3.40
C SER A 39 -11.21 13.83 4.21
N GLY A 40 -12.06 14.87 4.19
CA GLY A 40 -11.82 16.12 4.90
C GLY A 40 -10.65 16.91 4.31
N ASP A 41 -9.49 16.94 5.00
CA ASP A 41 -8.28 17.55 4.44
C ASP A 41 -7.74 16.71 3.28
N GLN A 42 -7.70 17.32 2.09
CA GLN A 42 -7.25 16.68 0.84
C GLN A 42 -5.86 17.14 0.41
N SER A 43 -5.11 17.82 1.27
CA SER A 43 -3.80 18.40 0.91
C SER A 43 -2.82 17.38 0.33
N ASN A 44 -2.90 16.12 0.76
CA ASN A 44 -2.05 15.03 0.32
C ASN A 44 -2.76 14.01 -0.60
N ILE A 45 -3.98 14.33 -1.05
CA ILE A 45 -4.75 13.46 -1.93
C ILE A 45 -4.76 14.03 -3.34
N ASN A 46 -4.22 13.29 -4.28
CA ASN A 46 -4.19 13.65 -5.70
C ASN A 46 -5.00 12.64 -6.52
N PHE A 47 -6.03 13.12 -7.20
CA PHE A 47 -6.73 12.33 -8.20
C PHE A 47 -5.85 12.16 -9.43
N ASP A 48 -5.43 10.93 -9.70
CA ASP A 48 -4.57 10.58 -10.83
C ASP A 48 -5.34 9.71 -11.83
N VAL A 49 -5.69 10.28 -12.95
CA VAL A 49 -6.41 9.61 -14.05
C VAL A 49 -5.60 8.51 -14.74
N LYS A 50 -4.29 8.46 -14.50
CA LYS A 50 -3.38 7.46 -15.07
C LYS A 50 -3.15 6.29 -14.15
N LEU A 51 -3.66 6.35 -12.91
CA LEU A 51 -3.47 5.29 -11.95
C LEU A 51 -4.16 4.02 -12.44
N ALA A 52 -3.40 2.96 -12.60
CA ALA A 52 -3.89 1.63 -12.93
C ALA A 52 -3.23 0.59 -12.03
N ARG A 53 -3.98 -0.42 -11.66
CA ARG A 53 -3.47 -1.57 -10.90
C ARG A 53 -3.67 -2.84 -11.70
N GLY A 54 -2.66 -3.73 -11.64
CA GLY A 54 -2.64 -4.97 -12.40
C GLY A 54 -3.55 -6.10 -11.87
N LEU A 55 -4.42 -5.82 -10.88
CA LEU A 55 -5.28 -6.82 -10.25
C LEU A 55 -6.72 -6.64 -10.73
N SER A 56 -7.28 -7.68 -11.31
CA SER A 56 -8.59 -7.66 -11.96
C SER A 56 -9.78 -7.73 -11.00
N TYR A 57 -9.56 -7.91 -9.71
CA TYR A 57 -10.64 -8.02 -8.73
C TYR A 57 -11.16 -6.66 -8.20
N TYR A 58 -10.49 -5.57 -8.52
CA TYR A 58 -10.99 -4.24 -8.16
C TYR A 58 -12.17 -3.86 -9.06
N THR A 59 -13.24 -3.40 -8.43
CA THR A 59 -14.50 -3.06 -9.09
C THR A 59 -14.90 -1.60 -8.92
N GLY A 60 -14.16 -0.84 -8.14
CA GLY A 60 -14.40 0.57 -7.87
C GLY A 60 -13.10 1.33 -7.70
N LEU A 61 -13.08 2.29 -6.79
CA LEU A 61 -11.95 3.15 -6.52
C LEU A 61 -10.70 2.34 -6.18
N ILE A 62 -9.57 2.73 -6.77
CA ILE A 62 -8.23 2.23 -6.43
C ILE A 62 -7.39 3.38 -5.90
N PHE A 63 -6.42 3.07 -5.06
CA PHE A 63 -5.50 4.07 -4.50
C PHE A 63 -4.08 3.53 -4.34
N GLU A 64 -3.14 4.46 -4.33
CA GLU A 64 -1.74 4.22 -4.02
C GLU A 64 -1.21 5.29 -3.09
N GLY A 65 -0.30 4.90 -2.20
CA GLY A 65 0.49 5.84 -1.42
C GLY A 65 1.95 5.85 -1.87
N LYS A 66 2.52 7.04 -1.94
CA LYS A 66 3.92 7.28 -2.33
C LYS A 66 4.60 8.13 -1.27
N ALA A 67 5.90 7.93 -1.08
CA ALA A 67 6.71 8.85 -0.28
C ALA A 67 6.77 10.22 -0.99
N LEU A 68 6.61 11.32 -0.24
CA LEU A 68 6.65 12.68 -0.82
C LEU A 68 8.09 13.14 -1.03
N ASP A 69 8.98 12.78 -0.12
CA ASP A 69 10.36 13.28 -0.07
C ASP A 69 11.35 12.44 -0.88
N LEU A 70 10.88 11.39 -1.55
CA LEU A 70 11.71 10.49 -2.33
C LEU A 70 10.94 10.02 -3.57
N ALA A 71 11.58 10.15 -4.73
CA ALA A 71 11.06 9.58 -5.98
C ALA A 71 11.18 8.04 -5.95
N PHE A 72 10.28 7.41 -5.23
CA PHE A 72 10.19 5.97 -5.07
C PHE A 72 8.84 5.48 -5.59
N GLY A 73 8.74 4.20 -5.93
CA GLY A 73 7.48 3.60 -6.34
C GLY A 73 6.43 3.60 -5.23
N SER A 74 5.22 3.15 -5.54
CA SER A 74 4.15 2.99 -4.55
C SER A 74 4.59 2.11 -3.38
N ILE A 75 4.41 2.57 -2.15
CA ILE A 75 4.72 1.86 -0.90
C ILE A 75 3.49 1.24 -0.26
N VAL A 76 2.32 1.67 -0.69
CA VAL A 76 1.03 1.12 -0.26
C VAL A 76 0.05 1.19 -1.41
N GLY A 77 -0.88 0.28 -1.45
CA GLY A 77 -1.93 0.33 -2.44
C GLY A 77 -3.11 -0.55 -2.10
N GLY A 78 -4.25 -0.21 -2.67
CA GLY A 78 -5.49 -0.91 -2.41
C GLY A 78 -6.61 -0.46 -3.32
N GLY A 79 -7.82 -0.87 -2.96
CA GLY A 79 -9.02 -0.48 -3.65
C GLY A 79 -10.25 -1.26 -3.20
N ARG A 80 -11.39 -0.88 -3.77
CA ARG A 80 -12.67 -1.52 -3.53
C ARG A 80 -12.84 -2.75 -4.43
N TYR A 81 -13.42 -3.78 -3.87
CA TYR A 81 -13.82 -5.00 -4.59
C TYR A 81 -15.20 -5.47 -4.09
N ASP A 82 -16.06 -5.86 -5.02
CA ASP A 82 -17.43 -6.28 -4.68
C ASP A 82 -17.61 -7.80 -4.80
N ASN A 83 -16.77 -8.48 -5.59
CA ASN A 83 -16.94 -9.90 -5.90
C ASN A 83 -15.92 -10.82 -5.24
N LEU A 84 -14.80 -10.29 -4.75
CA LEU A 84 -13.72 -11.11 -4.16
C LEU A 84 -14.19 -11.87 -2.92
N THR A 85 -15.03 -11.26 -2.10
CA THR A 85 -15.59 -11.85 -0.88
C THR A 85 -16.44 -13.10 -1.15
N SER A 86 -17.07 -13.18 -2.32
CA SER A 86 -17.84 -14.35 -2.74
C SER A 86 -16.95 -15.61 -2.85
N SER A 87 -15.69 -15.45 -3.22
CA SER A 87 -14.72 -16.55 -3.28
C SER A 87 -14.37 -17.12 -1.92
N PHE A 88 -14.67 -16.38 -0.85
CA PHE A 88 -14.45 -16.77 0.54
C PHE A 88 -15.79 -17.11 1.27
N GLY A 89 -16.84 -17.36 0.53
CA GLY A 89 -18.15 -17.76 1.09
C GLY A 89 -19.01 -16.60 1.59
N LEU A 90 -18.69 -15.36 1.24
CA LEU A 90 -19.44 -14.16 1.61
C LEU A 90 -20.04 -13.47 0.37
N PRO A 91 -21.10 -14.04 -0.25
CA PRO A 91 -21.71 -13.45 -1.43
C PRO A 91 -22.39 -12.10 -1.10
N ASN A 92 -22.43 -11.21 -2.08
CA ASN A 92 -23.05 -9.89 -1.99
C ASN A 92 -22.49 -8.97 -0.89
N MET A 93 -21.24 -9.18 -0.50
CA MET A 93 -20.52 -8.31 0.42
C MET A 93 -19.41 -7.58 -0.32
N SER A 94 -19.46 -6.26 -0.37
CA SER A 94 -18.36 -5.45 -0.86
C SER A 94 -17.26 -5.38 0.19
N GLY A 95 -16.03 -5.14 -0.27
CA GLY A 95 -14.89 -4.95 0.60
C GLY A 95 -13.94 -3.89 0.08
N VAL A 96 -13.11 -3.39 0.94
CA VAL A 96 -11.97 -2.56 0.61
C VAL A 96 -10.73 -3.16 1.26
N GLY A 97 -9.65 -3.21 0.53
CA GLY A 97 -8.39 -3.75 1.03
C GLY A 97 -7.23 -2.80 0.81
N ILE A 98 -6.24 -2.92 1.68
CA ILE A 98 -4.99 -2.18 1.63
C ILE A 98 -3.82 -3.15 1.83
N SER A 99 -2.76 -2.96 1.07
CA SER A 99 -1.53 -3.74 1.17
C SER A 99 -0.34 -2.80 1.30
N PHE A 100 0.53 -3.10 2.24
CA PHE A 100 1.76 -2.36 2.48
C PHE A 100 2.96 -3.12 1.91
N GLY A 101 3.78 -2.43 1.13
CA GLY A 101 5.07 -2.94 0.67
C GLY A 101 6.13 -2.75 1.76
N ILE A 102 6.20 -3.66 2.73
CA ILE A 102 7.08 -3.52 3.90
C ILE A 102 8.53 -3.29 3.49
N GLU A 103 9.05 -4.08 2.56
CA GLU A 103 10.42 -3.91 2.06
C GLU A 103 10.63 -2.52 1.47
N ARG A 104 9.69 -2.03 0.66
CA ARG A 104 9.74 -0.69 0.07
C ARG A 104 9.68 0.42 1.12
N ILE A 105 8.89 0.22 2.17
CA ILE A 105 8.82 1.17 3.29
C ILE A 105 10.18 1.22 4.00
N ILE A 106 10.79 0.06 4.25
CA ILE A 106 12.12 -0.02 4.87
C ILE A 106 13.17 0.68 4.00
N ASP A 107 13.17 0.43 2.68
CA ASP A 107 14.11 1.07 1.75
C ASP A 107 13.96 2.60 1.75
N VAL A 108 12.72 3.10 1.77
CA VAL A 108 12.45 4.55 1.88
C VAL A 108 12.94 5.10 3.21
N MET A 109 12.65 4.42 4.32
CA MET A 109 13.07 4.83 5.67
C MET A 109 14.59 4.83 5.80
N ASP A 110 15.28 3.84 5.25
CA ASP A 110 16.74 3.76 5.26
C ASP A 110 17.36 4.89 4.44
N THR A 111 16.85 5.12 3.22
CA THR A 111 17.31 6.20 2.34
C THR A 111 17.15 7.58 2.99
N LEU A 112 16.03 7.81 3.67
CA LEU A 112 15.74 9.05 4.39
C LEU A 112 16.34 9.10 5.79
N LYS A 113 17.08 8.06 6.22
CA LYS A 113 17.69 7.93 7.56
C LYS A 113 16.67 8.06 8.69
N LEU A 114 15.48 7.52 8.48
CA LEU A 114 14.38 7.51 9.47
C LEU A 114 14.35 6.25 10.33
N LEU A 115 15.18 5.25 10.00
CA LEU A 115 15.29 4.05 10.83
C LEU A 115 15.92 4.41 12.18
N PRO A 116 15.38 3.90 13.29
CA PRO A 116 16.00 4.10 14.59
C PRO A 116 17.41 3.49 14.56
N SER A 117 18.37 4.15 15.20
CA SER A 117 19.68 3.56 15.43
C SER A 117 19.51 2.31 16.30
N VAL A 118 19.62 1.16 15.68
CA VAL A 118 19.64 -0.10 16.44
C VAL A 118 21.06 -0.24 16.96
N ASP A 119 21.26 0.09 18.24
CA ASP A 119 22.50 -0.26 18.92
C ASP A 119 22.58 -1.78 19.00
N SER A 120 23.60 -2.31 18.33
CA SER A 120 24.04 -3.70 18.36
C SER A 120 23.20 -4.74 17.60
N SER A 121 23.89 -5.73 17.11
CA SER A 121 23.35 -6.93 16.48
C SER A 121 22.27 -7.57 17.36
N ALA A 122 21.15 -7.98 16.77
CA ALA A 122 20.13 -8.79 17.44
C ALA A 122 20.71 -10.10 18.04
N CYS A 123 21.93 -10.44 17.67
CA CYS A 123 22.65 -11.61 18.14
C CYS A 123 23.73 -11.19 19.14
N GLN A 124 23.51 -11.46 20.43
CA GLN A 124 24.48 -11.22 21.49
C GLN A 124 25.54 -12.32 21.57
N VAL A 125 25.16 -13.55 21.25
CA VAL A 125 26.03 -14.73 21.29
C VAL A 125 25.75 -15.58 20.04
N LEU A 126 26.81 -15.87 19.28
CA LEU A 126 26.79 -16.79 18.16
C LEU A 126 27.53 -18.08 18.53
N PHE A 127 26.83 -19.20 18.50
CA PHE A 127 27.44 -20.52 18.65
C PHE A 127 27.80 -21.13 17.32
N THR A 128 29.02 -21.62 17.16
CA THR A 128 29.46 -22.37 16.00
C THR A 128 29.81 -23.80 16.40
N TYR A 129 29.58 -24.76 15.54
CA TYR A 129 29.88 -26.16 15.75
C TYR A 129 30.42 -26.80 14.47
N PHE A 130 31.21 -27.87 14.64
CA PHE A 130 31.88 -28.59 13.56
C PHE A 130 31.41 -30.04 13.44
N ASP A 131 30.73 -30.56 14.46
CA ASP A 131 30.22 -31.92 14.52
C ASP A 131 28.89 -31.98 15.29
N PHE A 132 28.26 -33.15 15.27
CA PHE A 132 26.93 -33.36 15.89
C PHE A 132 26.99 -33.22 17.41
N GLU A 133 28.04 -33.66 18.06
CA GLU A 133 28.20 -33.50 19.51
C GLU A 133 28.30 -32.01 19.90
N GLY A 134 29.10 -31.26 19.17
CA GLY A 134 29.21 -29.81 19.31
C GLY A 134 27.86 -29.11 19.10
N GLN A 135 27.09 -29.55 18.11
CA GLN A 135 25.73 -28.99 17.87
C GLN A 135 24.83 -29.18 19.10
N LEU A 136 24.82 -30.38 19.70
CA LEU A 136 24.00 -30.65 20.89
C LEU A 136 24.43 -29.77 22.09
N LYS A 137 25.71 -29.59 22.29
CA LYS A 137 26.24 -28.70 23.33
C LYS A 137 25.86 -27.25 23.09
N CYS A 138 26.01 -26.76 21.87
CA CYS A 138 25.60 -25.40 21.49
C CYS A 138 24.09 -25.15 21.72
N LEU A 139 23.24 -26.10 21.34
CA LEU A 139 21.79 -26.00 21.59
C LEU A 139 21.46 -25.95 23.08
N SER A 140 22.13 -26.80 23.88
CA SER A 140 21.94 -26.81 25.34
C SER A 140 22.36 -25.46 25.96
N LEU A 141 23.50 -24.92 25.59
CA LEU A 141 23.98 -23.62 26.05
C LEU A 141 23.05 -22.46 25.59
N ALA A 142 22.62 -22.50 24.34
CA ALA A 142 21.70 -21.48 23.84
C ALA A 142 20.36 -21.48 24.60
N ASN A 143 19.86 -22.64 24.97
CA ASN A 143 18.64 -22.76 25.76
C ASN A 143 18.84 -22.23 27.20
N SER A 144 19.98 -22.50 27.80
CA SER A 144 20.27 -21.97 29.15
C SER A 144 20.54 -20.46 29.20
N LEU A 145 20.90 -19.83 28.07
CA LEU A 145 21.06 -18.39 27.99
C LEU A 145 19.74 -17.63 27.66
N ARG A 146 18.72 -18.35 27.22
CA ARG A 146 17.42 -17.79 26.94
C ARG A 146 16.43 -17.84 28.11
N SER A 147 16.77 -18.60 29.15
CA SER A 147 16.03 -18.71 30.41
C SER A 147 16.40 -17.59 31.38
#